data_7f5297f8d92a13602c0d5fba66018654
#
_entry.id   7f5297f8d92a13602c0d5fba66018654
#
_cell.length_a   1.000
_cell.length_b   1.000
_cell.length_c   1.000
_cell.angle_alpha   90.00
_cell.angle_beta   90.00
_cell.angle_gamma   90.00
#
_symmetry.space_group_name_H-M   'P 1'
#
loop_
_entity.id
_entity.type
_entity.pdbx_description
1 polymer ?
#
loop_
_entity_poly.entity_id
_entity_poly.type
_entity_poly.pdbx_seq_one_letter_code
_entity_poly.pdbx_strand_id
1 'polypeptide(L)'
;MMKRTLLLFPFVLIIFAASAQALSWAYPFVVWDGNVYEVTDENVPESLIGENIGEVETRPDDMTGKYYGNASNEYQIGTNYFEIMDLPTDEGIAVEIADNEWRKAVFAHEAPSHWMDLVPYVLLTLLLLAAAIAIAFYLKKRK
;
A
#
# COMPACT_ATOMS: atom_id res chain seq x y z
N MET A 1 21.40 -23.04 -44.95
CA MET A 1 20.27 -22.58 -44.13
C MET A 1 20.50 -22.78 -42.64
N MET A 2 21.01 -23.87 -42.15
CA MET A 2 21.23 -24.12 -40.71
C MET A 2 22.24 -23.19 -40.02
N LYS A 3 23.24 -22.67 -40.69
CA LYS A 3 24.25 -21.76 -40.08
C LYS A 3 23.74 -20.36 -39.76
N ARG A 4 22.72 -19.87 -40.44
CA ARG A 4 22.11 -18.56 -40.20
C ARG A 4 21.09 -18.56 -39.04
N THR A 5 20.41 -19.69 -38.84
CA THR A 5 19.47 -19.89 -37.74
C THR A 5 20.19 -20.03 -36.39
N LEU A 6 21.40 -20.58 -36.36
CA LEU A 6 22.21 -20.77 -35.16
C LEU A 6 22.73 -19.45 -34.58
N LEU A 7 22.90 -18.41 -35.42
CA LEU A 7 23.34 -17.07 -35.01
C LEU A 7 22.19 -16.19 -34.43
N LEU A 8 20.94 -16.50 -34.77
CA LEU A 8 19.78 -15.77 -34.25
C LEU A 8 19.36 -16.24 -32.81
N PHE A 9 19.72 -17.49 -32.46
CA PHE A 9 19.35 -18.06 -31.16
C PHE A 9 20.01 -17.35 -29.98
N PRO A 10 21.33 -17.02 -29.98
CA PRO A 10 21.91 -16.24 -28.88
C PRO A 10 21.45 -14.79 -28.85
N PHE A 11 21.04 -14.22 -29.98
CA PHE A 11 20.53 -12.85 -30.03
C PHE A 11 19.12 -12.73 -29.40
N VAL A 12 18.28 -13.76 -29.59
CA VAL A 12 16.96 -13.85 -28.92
C VAL A 12 17.11 -14.06 -27.41
N LEU A 13 18.09 -14.84 -26.95
CA LEU A 13 18.42 -15.05 -25.55
C LEU A 13 18.88 -13.76 -24.85
N ILE A 14 19.58 -12.89 -25.55
CA ILE A 14 20.03 -11.60 -25.00
C ILE A 14 18.85 -10.61 -24.82
N ILE A 15 17.85 -10.70 -25.67
CA ILE A 15 16.64 -9.85 -25.55
C ILE A 15 15.78 -10.26 -24.36
N PHE A 16 15.80 -11.54 -23.97
CA PHE A 16 15.10 -12.04 -22.78
C PHE A 16 15.87 -11.89 -21.46
N ALA A 17 17.12 -11.47 -21.51
CA ALA A 17 17.86 -11.02 -20.34
C ALA A 17 17.48 -9.57 -19.98
N ALA A 18 16.17 -9.23 -20.03
CA ALA A 18 15.66 -8.04 -19.42
C ALA A 18 15.94 -8.15 -17.92
N SER A 19 16.87 -7.36 -17.48
CA SER A 19 17.31 -7.20 -16.10
C SER A 19 16.12 -7.22 -15.16
N ALA A 20 16.00 -8.26 -14.35
CA ALA A 20 15.25 -8.21 -13.11
C ALA A 20 16.00 -7.22 -12.21
N GLN A 21 15.73 -5.94 -12.37
CA GLN A 21 16.14 -4.93 -11.41
C GLN A 21 15.23 -5.10 -10.21
N ALA A 22 15.73 -5.78 -9.18
CA ALA A 22 15.10 -5.73 -7.88
C ALA A 22 15.04 -4.27 -7.46
N LEU A 23 13.85 -3.74 -7.26
CA LEU A 23 13.65 -2.42 -6.71
C LEU A 23 14.33 -2.38 -5.33
N SER A 24 15.36 -1.55 -5.19
CA SER A 24 15.98 -1.28 -3.90
C SER A 24 15.30 -0.07 -3.29
N TRP A 25 14.59 -0.28 -2.20
CA TRP A 25 14.00 0.78 -1.40
C TRP A 25 15.06 1.45 -0.53
N ALA A 26 14.97 2.77 -0.35
CA ALA A 26 15.94 3.53 0.43
C ALA A 26 15.84 3.24 1.93
N TYR A 27 14.64 2.87 2.41
CA TYR A 27 14.33 2.61 3.82
C TYR A 27 13.09 1.70 3.94
N PRO A 28 12.89 1.01 5.08
CA PRO A 28 11.65 0.34 5.39
C PRO A 28 10.55 1.38 5.63
N PHE A 29 9.37 1.17 5.02
CA PHE A 29 8.25 2.08 5.18
C PHE A 29 6.93 1.36 5.39
N VAL A 30 6.00 2.09 5.95
CA VAL A 30 4.57 1.77 6.01
C VAL A 30 3.77 2.95 5.48
N VAL A 31 2.59 2.65 4.93
CA VAL A 31 1.63 3.66 4.48
C VAL A 31 0.41 3.59 5.37
N TRP A 32 -0.02 4.74 5.87
CA TRP A 32 -1.25 4.90 6.62
C TRP A 32 -1.91 6.24 6.28
N ASP A 33 -3.23 6.21 6.07
CA ASP A 33 -4.05 7.39 5.74
C ASP A 33 -3.47 8.29 4.62
N GLY A 34 -2.95 7.64 3.55
CA GLY A 34 -2.37 8.33 2.40
C GLY A 34 -0.98 8.94 2.64
N ASN A 35 -0.34 8.66 3.78
CA ASN A 35 0.99 9.13 4.13
C ASN A 35 1.98 7.98 4.24
N VAL A 36 3.20 8.22 3.82
CA VAL A 36 4.34 7.30 3.96
C VAL A 36 5.11 7.65 5.21
N TYR A 37 5.37 6.65 6.04
CA TYR A 37 6.16 6.75 7.25
C TYR A 37 7.39 5.86 7.13
N GLU A 38 8.58 6.44 7.34
CA GLU A 38 9.84 5.70 7.45
C GLU A 38 9.91 5.03 8.82
N VAL A 39 10.08 3.71 8.84
CA VAL A 39 10.24 2.97 10.10
C VAL A 39 11.69 3.08 10.55
N THR A 40 11.88 3.67 11.72
CA THR A 40 13.20 3.90 12.31
C THR A 40 13.63 2.74 13.21
N ASP A 41 14.86 2.78 13.72
CA ASP A 41 15.34 1.83 14.71
C ASP A 41 14.95 2.20 16.17
N GLU A 42 14.17 3.29 16.34
CA GLU A 42 13.71 3.75 17.65
C GLU A 42 12.56 2.88 18.17
N ASN A 43 12.76 2.22 19.29
CA ASN A 43 11.70 1.43 19.94
C ASN A 43 10.73 2.35 20.68
N VAL A 44 9.43 2.03 20.56
CA VAL A 44 8.37 2.70 21.32
C VAL A 44 8.03 1.84 22.54
N PRO A 45 8.16 2.37 23.77
CA PRO A 45 7.75 1.64 24.97
C PRO A 45 6.25 1.33 24.95
N GLU A 46 5.85 0.16 25.46
CA GLU A 46 4.45 -0.26 25.57
C GLU A 46 3.57 0.79 26.27
N SER A 47 4.12 1.49 27.26
CA SER A 47 3.41 2.55 27.99
C SER A 47 3.03 3.77 27.14
N LEU A 48 3.61 3.92 25.95
CA LEU A 48 3.32 5.00 25.01
C LEU A 48 2.47 4.53 23.83
N ILE A 49 2.12 3.24 23.74
CA ILE A 49 1.28 2.70 22.69
C ILE A 49 -0.18 3.07 22.96
N GLY A 50 -0.78 3.77 22.01
CA GLY A 50 -2.18 4.18 22.02
C GLY A 50 -3.11 3.18 21.33
N GLU A 51 -4.14 3.69 20.66
CA GLU A 51 -5.12 2.88 19.96
C GLU A 51 -4.53 2.27 18.68
N ASN A 52 -5.05 1.09 18.28
CA ASN A 52 -4.76 0.53 16.96
C ASN A 52 -5.48 1.38 15.90
N ILE A 53 -4.71 1.87 14.92
CA ILE A 53 -5.20 2.76 13.87
C ILE A 53 -5.26 2.12 12.49
N GLY A 54 -4.75 0.90 12.33
CA GLY A 54 -4.77 0.17 11.07
C GLY A 54 -3.74 -0.93 11.02
N GLU A 55 -3.56 -1.47 9.84
CA GLU A 55 -2.61 -2.56 9.58
C GLU A 55 -2.07 -2.47 8.14
N VAL A 56 -1.02 -3.22 7.85
CA VAL A 56 -0.52 -3.42 6.48
C VAL A 56 -1.54 -4.24 5.70
N GLU A 57 -2.06 -3.71 4.60
CA GLU A 57 -3.06 -4.35 3.73
C GLU A 57 -2.47 -4.83 2.42
N THR A 58 -1.46 -4.15 1.91
CA THR A 58 -0.89 -4.41 0.59
C THR A 58 0.63 -4.39 0.59
N ARG A 59 1.21 -4.89 -0.51
CA ARG A 59 2.64 -4.77 -0.77
C ARG A 59 2.86 -4.04 -2.10
N PRO A 60 3.97 -3.29 -2.23
CA PRO A 60 4.36 -2.74 -3.51
C PRO A 60 4.58 -3.84 -4.55
N ASP A 61 4.27 -3.52 -5.80
CA ASP A 61 4.58 -4.37 -6.94
C ASP A 61 6.10 -4.46 -7.13
N ASP A 62 6.63 -5.68 -7.19
CA ASP A 62 8.07 -5.94 -7.22
C ASP A 62 8.77 -5.39 -8.46
N MET A 63 8.04 -5.18 -9.56
CA MET A 63 8.60 -4.70 -10.83
C MET A 63 8.48 -3.19 -11.00
N THR A 64 7.37 -2.61 -10.57
CA THR A 64 7.05 -1.20 -10.80
C THR A 64 7.22 -0.33 -9.57
N GLY A 65 7.25 -0.93 -8.39
CA GLY A 65 7.26 -0.23 -7.10
C GLY A 65 5.96 0.51 -6.78
N LYS A 66 4.91 0.33 -7.57
CA LYS A 66 3.61 0.96 -7.32
C LYS A 66 2.89 0.27 -6.18
N TYR A 67 2.22 1.05 -5.35
CA TYR A 67 1.42 0.56 -4.24
C TYR A 67 0.17 1.42 -4.04
N TYR A 68 -0.78 0.93 -3.26
CA TYR A 68 -2.01 1.61 -2.89
C TYR A 68 -2.44 1.17 -1.48
N GLY A 69 -3.33 1.94 -0.85
CA GLY A 69 -3.80 1.64 0.50
C GLY A 69 -2.67 1.60 1.52
N ASN A 70 -2.87 0.88 2.61
CA ASN A 70 -1.89 0.71 3.66
C ASN A 70 -0.81 -0.31 3.25
N ALA A 71 0.18 0.15 2.50
CA ALA A 71 1.25 -0.68 1.95
C ALA A 71 2.50 -0.71 2.83
N SER A 72 3.30 -1.77 2.70
CA SER A 72 4.65 -1.83 3.24
C SER A 72 5.58 -2.60 2.33
N ASN A 73 6.81 -2.13 2.17
CA ASN A 73 7.89 -2.83 1.46
C ASN A 73 8.58 -3.90 2.31
N GLU A 74 8.52 -3.78 3.64
CA GLU A 74 9.25 -4.63 4.58
C GLU A 74 8.31 -5.53 5.39
N TYR A 75 7.25 -4.94 5.98
CA TYR A 75 6.39 -5.62 6.94
C TYR A 75 5.30 -6.43 6.24
N GLN A 76 4.88 -7.54 6.88
CA GLN A 76 3.87 -8.45 6.34
C GLN A 76 2.46 -7.83 6.41
N ILE A 77 1.57 -8.30 5.53
CA ILE A 77 0.14 -7.97 5.62
C ILE A 77 -0.39 -8.44 6.98
N GLY A 78 -1.15 -7.58 7.66
CA GLY A 78 -1.63 -7.79 9.02
C GLY A 78 -0.73 -7.20 10.11
N THR A 79 0.42 -6.60 9.77
CA THR A 79 1.24 -5.85 10.74
C THR A 79 0.48 -4.62 11.21
N ASN A 80 0.25 -4.50 12.52
CA ASN A 80 -0.58 -3.46 13.11
C ASN A 80 0.15 -2.12 13.26
N TYR A 81 -0.63 -1.04 13.17
CA TYR A 81 -0.21 0.33 13.44
C TYR A 81 -0.93 0.88 14.67
N PHE A 82 -0.23 1.66 15.46
CA PHE A 82 -0.77 2.26 16.69
C PHE A 82 -0.42 3.73 16.77
N GLU A 83 -1.26 4.48 17.45
CA GLU A 83 -0.91 5.83 17.90
C GLU A 83 0.23 5.76 18.91
N ILE A 84 1.04 6.82 18.95
CA ILE A 84 2.01 7.03 20.01
C ILE A 84 1.46 8.13 20.91
N MET A 85 1.30 7.86 22.21
CA MET A 85 0.85 8.87 23.17
C MET A 85 1.76 10.10 23.10
N ASP A 86 1.15 11.29 23.15
CA ASP A 86 1.82 12.59 23.06
C ASP A 86 2.55 12.90 21.75
N LEU A 87 2.33 12.09 20.69
CA LEU A 87 2.82 12.35 19.34
C LEU A 87 1.64 12.37 18.35
N PRO A 88 1.43 13.48 17.60
CA PRO A 88 0.43 13.53 16.56
C PRO A 88 0.70 12.50 15.46
N THR A 89 -0.35 11.87 14.92
CA THR A 89 -0.22 10.84 13.90
C THR A 89 0.35 11.36 12.58
N ASP A 90 0.25 12.64 12.29
CA ASP A 90 0.88 13.31 11.14
C ASP A 90 2.41 13.50 11.31
N GLU A 91 2.94 13.32 12.51
CA GLU A 91 4.38 13.32 12.78
C GLU A 91 4.95 11.90 12.87
N GLY A 92 4.19 10.96 13.44
CA GLY A 92 4.66 9.58 13.55
C GLY A 92 3.63 8.62 14.17
N ILE A 93 3.85 7.35 13.88
CA ILE A 93 3.04 6.22 14.36
C ILE A 93 3.95 5.10 14.88
N ALA A 94 3.39 4.14 15.62
CA ALA A 94 4.09 2.93 16.03
C ALA A 94 3.71 1.75 15.13
N VAL A 95 4.70 0.94 14.75
CA VAL A 95 4.52 -0.28 13.95
C VAL A 95 4.91 -1.47 14.80
N GLU A 96 4.01 -2.44 14.97
CA GLU A 96 4.25 -3.67 15.71
C GLU A 96 5.11 -4.62 14.89
N ILE A 97 6.40 -4.68 15.18
CA ILE A 97 7.36 -5.50 14.43
C ILE A 97 7.44 -6.95 14.91
N ALA A 98 7.06 -7.20 16.16
CA ALA A 98 6.93 -8.49 16.81
C ALA A 98 5.96 -8.37 17.99
N ASP A 99 5.58 -9.49 18.59
CA ASP A 99 4.67 -9.53 19.73
C ASP A 99 5.17 -8.61 20.87
N ASN A 100 4.42 -7.54 21.13
CA ASN A 100 4.75 -6.49 22.12
C ASN A 100 6.09 -5.74 21.86
N GLU A 101 6.48 -5.66 20.59
CA GLU A 101 7.62 -4.84 20.16
C GLU A 101 7.18 -3.85 19.08
N TRP A 102 7.37 -2.57 19.33
CA TRP A 102 6.97 -1.50 18.42
C TRP A 102 8.15 -0.62 18.04
N ARG A 103 8.21 -0.24 16.78
CA ARG A 103 9.12 0.76 16.26
C ARG A 103 8.40 2.01 15.87
N LYS A 104 9.05 3.14 16.10
CA LYS A 104 8.56 4.43 15.64
C LYS A 104 8.73 4.55 14.14
N ALA A 105 7.67 4.94 13.48
CA ALA A 105 7.68 5.33 12.09
C ALA A 105 7.37 6.82 11.99
N VAL A 106 8.21 7.58 11.31
CA VAL A 106 8.11 9.03 11.20
C VAL A 106 7.59 9.42 9.82
N PHE A 107 6.77 10.47 9.75
CA PHE A 107 6.26 10.98 8.48
C PHE A 107 7.42 11.32 7.53
N ALA A 108 7.36 10.80 6.31
CA ALA A 108 8.34 11.05 5.27
C ALA A 108 7.76 11.94 4.15
N HIS A 109 6.64 11.55 3.59
CA HIS A 109 5.94 12.27 2.52
C HIS A 109 4.53 11.69 2.29
N GLU A 110 3.72 12.37 1.50
CA GLU A 110 2.43 11.83 1.04
C GLU A 110 2.64 10.64 0.09
N ALA A 111 1.77 9.64 0.17
CA ALA A 111 1.80 8.51 -0.74
C ALA A 111 1.42 8.94 -2.17
N PRO A 112 2.06 8.38 -3.20
CA PRO A 112 1.68 8.66 -4.57
C PRO A 112 0.25 8.14 -4.82
N SER A 113 -0.58 8.96 -5.50
CA SER A 113 -1.95 8.57 -5.83
C SER A 113 -1.98 7.34 -6.74
N HIS A 114 -2.84 6.40 -6.44
CA HIS A 114 -3.06 5.21 -7.25
C HIS A 114 -4.53 5.08 -7.63
N TRP A 115 -4.82 4.58 -8.84
CA TRP A 115 -6.21 4.45 -9.32
C TRP A 115 -7.07 3.55 -8.41
N MET A 116 -6.46 2.58 -7.73
CA MET A 116 -7.15 1.72 -6.76
C MET A 116 -7.71 2.49 -5.57
N ASP A 117 -7.13 3.64 -5.21
CA ASP A 117 -7.62 4.49 -4.13
C ASP A 117 -8.98 5.11 -4.48
N LEU A 118 -9.32 5.18 -5.77
CA LEU A 118 -10.62 5.67 -6.24
C LEU A 118 -11.72 4.60 -6.24
N VAL A 119 -11.38 3.33 -6.19
CA VAL A 119 -12.34 2.21 -6.28
C VAL A 119 -13.46 2.30 -5.23
N PRO A 120 -13.20 2.52 -3.93
CA PRO A 120 -14.26 2.62 -2.94
C PRO A 120 -15.23 3.79 -3.23
N TYR A 121 -14.75 4.92 -3.73
CA TYR A 121 -15.59 6.06 -4.10
C TYR A 121 -16.46 5.76 -5.32
N VAL A 122 -15.91 5.07 -6.33
CA VAL A 122 -16.68 4.64 -7.52
C VAL A 122 -17.77 3.65 -7.11
N LEU A 123 -17.45 2.67 -6.26
CA LEU A 123 -18.45 1.72 -5.76
C LEU A 123 -19.56 2.41 -4.97
N LEU A 124 -19.22 3.36 -4.10
CA LEU A 124 -20.20 4.13 -3.35
C LEU A 124 -21.12 4.95 -4.28
N THR A 125 -20.58 5.62 -5.28
CA THR A 125 -21.38 6.40 -6.25
C THR A 125 -22.31 5.51 -7.04
N LEU A 126 -21.88 4.34 -7.48
CA LEU A 126 -22.73 3.35 -8.17
C LEU A 126 -23.85 2.84 -7.27
N LEU A 127 -23.57 2.58 -5.99
CA LEU A 127 -24.57 2.16 -5.01
C LEU A 127 -25.64 3.23 -4.79
N LEU A 128 -25.23 4.50 -4.63
CA LEU A 128 -26.15 5.63 -4.47
C LEU A 128 -27.02 5.83 -5.72
N LEU A 129 -26.45 5.69 -6.92
CA LEU A 129 -27.18 5.79 -8.18
C LEU A 129 -28.22 4.67 -8.29
N ALA A 130 -27.86 3.43 -7.97
CA ALA A 130 -28.79 2.29 -7.98
C ALA A 130 -29.96 2.51 -6.99
N ALA A 131 -29.67 3.02 -5.79
CA ALA A 131 -30.69 3.36 -4.80
C ALA A 131 -31.65 4.46 -5.31
N ALA A 132 -31.12 5.51 -5.92
CA ALA A 132 -31.93 6.59 -6.53
C ALA A 132 -32.87 6.07 -7.62
N ILE A 133 -32.35 5.22 -8.51
CA ILE A 133 -33.16 4.58 -9.57
C ILE A 133 -34.27 3.71 -8.96
N ALA A 134 -33.95 2.88 -7.96
CA ALA A 134 -34.94 2.05 -7.27
C ALA A 134 -36.06 2.86 -6.62
N ILE A 135 -35.70 3.97 -5.96
CA ILE A 135 -36.66 4.89 -5.37
C ILE A 135 -37.57 5.53 -6.45
N ALA A 136 -36.96 5.97 -7.55
CA ALA A 136 -37.73 6.55 -8.67
C ALA A 136 -38.73 5.58 -9.25
N PHE A 137 -38.35 4.31 -9.47
CA PHE A 137 -39.26 3.27 -9.90
C PHE A 137 -40.38 2.97 -8.91
N TYR A 138 -40.03 2.93 -7.61
CA TYR A 138 -41.02 2.71 -6.56
C TYR A 138 -42.07 3.82 -6.50
N LEU A 139 -41.64 5.09 -6.57
CA LEU A 139 -42.56 6.23 -6.59
C LEU A 139 -43.45 6.28 -7.85
N LYS A 140 -42.88 5.88 -9.00
CA LYS A 140 -43.65 5.81 -10.24
C LYS A 140 -44.75 4.73 -10.21
N LYS A 141 -44.49 3.61 -9.53
CA LYS A 141 -45.45 2.50 -9.40
C LYS A 141 -46.60 2.83 -8.42
N ARG A 142 -46.41 3.81 -7.54
CA ARG A 142 -47.42 4.25 -6.56
C ARG A 142 -48.42 5.28 -7.11
N LYS A 143 -48.16 5.88 -8.28
CA LYS A 143 -49.07 6.77 -9.00
C LYS A 143 -49.89 5.96 -10.03
#